data_a591e25f9fdac113f23e33fa33650dd5
#
_entry.id   a591e25f9fdac113f23e33fa33650dd5
#
_cell.length_a   1.000
_cell.length_b   1.000
_cell.length_c   1.000
_cell.angle_alpha   90.00
_cell.angle_beta   90.00
_cell.angle_gamma   90.00
#
_symmetry.space_group_name_H-M   'P 1'
#
loop_
_entity.id
_entity.type
_entity.pdbx_description
1 polymer ?
#
loop_
_entity_poly.entity_id
_entity_poly.type
_entity_poly.pdbx_seq_one_letter_code
_entity_poly.pdbx_strand_id
1 'polypeptide(L)'
;MDESASGSNPITQSSTLNDFEVRILEFERSWWRYAGAKESAIKELFDLSAPRYYQLLNDLLDREDALLASPMLVKRLRRLRQARMSARSAR
;
A
#
# COMPACT_ATOMS: atom_id res chain seq x y z
N MET A 1 1.52 -1.01 -32.37
CA MET A 1 1.21 -0.69 -31.84
C MET A 1 1.07 -0.48 -31.00
N ASP A 2 1.18 -0.38 -31.13
CA ASP A 2 0.91 -0.08 -30.32
C ASP A 2 0.72 0.16 -29.50
N GLU A 3 0.83 -0.06 -29.61
CA GLU A 3 0.45 0.21 -28.85
C GLU A 3 0.40 0.59 -27.99
N SER A 4 0.62 0.58 -28.33
CA SER A 4 0.41 0.99 -27.51
C SER A 4 0.32 1.44 -26.75
N ALA A 5 0.52 1.38 -27.03
CA ALA A 5 0.24 1.82 -26.30
C ALA A 5 0.05 2.40 -25.66
N SER A 6 0.09 2.26 -25.80
CA SER A 6 -0.25 2.85 -25.13
C SER A 6 -0.50 3.38 -24.43
N GLY A 7 -0.42 3.25 -24.62
CA GLY A 7 -0.81 3.82 -23.93
C GLY A 7 -1.04 4.14 -23.26
N SER A 8 -0.94 3.80 -23.29
CA SER A 8 -1.37 4.10 -22.55
C SER A 8 -1.60 4.71 -21.87
N ASN A 9 -1.51 4.61 -21.87
CA ASN A 9 -1.89 5.21 -21.24
C ASN A 9 -1.98 6.28 -20.46
N PRO A 10 -2.34 6.75 -20.93
CA PRO A 10 -2.41 8.08 -20.36
C PRO A 10 -3.01 8.10 -18.98
N ILE A 11 -3.92 7.23 -18.75
CA ILE A 11 -4.55 7.08 -17.45
C ILE A 11 -3.52 6.67 -16.42
N THR A 12 -2.60 5.85 -16.83
CA THR A 12 -1.56 5.40 -15.94
C THR A 12 -0.60 6.51 -15.59
N GLN A 13 -0.67 7.61 -16.31
CA GLN A 13 0.22 8.73 -16.04
C GLN A 13 -0.12 9.44 -14.74
N SER A 14 -1.35 9.32 -14.29
CA SER A 14 -1.73 9.94 -13.02
C SER A 14 -1.14 9.18 -11.84
N SER A 15 -0.57 8.02 -12.07
CA SER A 15 0.01 7.23 -11.02
C SER A 15 1.25 6.52 -11.54
N THR A 16 2.33 6.59 -10.77
CA THR A 16 3.55 5.87 -11.07
C THR A 16 3.68 4.58 -10.26
N LEU A 17 2.61 4.17 -9.59
CA LEU A 17 2.65 2.95 -8.81
C LEU A 17 2.71 1.74 -9.73
N ASN A 18 3.56 0.78 -9.37
CA ASN A 18 3.62 -0.47 -10.09
C ASN A 18 2.56 -1.44 -9.55
N ASP A 19 2.42 -2.57 -10.21
CA ASP A 19 1.38 -3.55 -9.84
C ASP A 19 1.55 -4.04 -8.42
N PHE A 20 2.78 -4.24 -7.98
CA PHE A 20 3.04 -4.70 -6.63
C PHE A 20 2.56 -3.69 -5.60
N GLU A 21 2.84 -2.41 -5.85
CA GLU A 21 2.43 -1.35 -4.94
C GLU A 21 0.91 -1.20 -4.90
N VAL A 22 0.27 -1.35 -6.06
CA VAL A 22 -1.19 -1.32 -6.10
C VAL A 22 -1.76 -2.48 -5.28
N ARG A 23 -1.15 -3.67 -5.38
CA ARG A 23 -1.62 -4.82 -4.61
C ARG A 23 -1.47 -4.61 -3.11
N ILE A 24 -0.42 -3.91 -2.67
CA ILE A 24 -0.26 -3.60 -1.26
C ILE A 24 -1.42 -2.73 -0.78
N LEU A 25 -1.76 -1.70 -1.54
CA LEU A 25 -2.87 -0.82 -1.17
C LEU A 25 -4.21 -1.58 -1.17
N GLU A 26 -4.41 -2.44 -2.16
CA GLU A 26 -5.64 -3.24 -2.19
C GLU A 26 -5.72 -4.18 -0.99
N PHE A 27 -4.61 -4.77 -0.62
CA PHE A 27 -4.58 -5.64 0.55
C PHE A 27 -4.91 -4.86 1.82
N GLU A 28 -4.34 -3.66 1.99
CA GLU A 28 -4.63 -2.84 3.17
C GLU A 28 -6.10 -2.45 3.23
N ARG A 29 -6.74 -2.34 2.08
CA ARG A 29 -8.15 -1.97 2.05
C ARG A 29 -9.05 -3.08 2.56
N SER A 30 -8.65 -4.35 2.42
CA SER A 30 -9.56 -5.46 2.65
C SER A 30 -8.94 -6.68 3.30
N TRP A 31 -7.80 -6.53 3.99
CA TRP A 31 -7.11 -7.70 4.53
C TRP A 31 -7.94 -8.48 5.54
N TRP A 32 -8.86 -7.83 6.23
CA TRP A 32 -9.69 -8.51 7.23
C TRP A 32 -10.62 -9.55 6.61
N ARG A 33 -10.73 -9.57 5.31
CA ARG A 33 -11.52 -10.58 4.60
C ARG A 33 -10.82 -11.93 4.55
N TYR A 34 -9.51 -11.93 4.80
CA TYR A 34 -8.76 -13.17 4.76
C TYR A 34 -8.85 -13.88 6.10
N ALA A 35 -8.92 -15.22 6.06
CA ALA A 35 -8.93 -16.00 7.28
C ALA A 35 -7.54 -15.96 7.91
N GLY A 36 -7.50 -15.96 9.22
CA GLY A 36 -6.25 -16.03 9.95
C GLY A 36 -5.62 -14.66 10.18
N ALA A 37 -4.38 -14.70 10.63
CA ALA A 37 -3.67 -13.48 10.97
C ALA A 37 -3.20 -12.74 9.73
N LYS A 38 -3.10 -11.42 9.88
CA LYS A 38 -2.63 -10.58 8.78
C LYS A 38 -1.24 -11.01 8.31
N GLU A 39 -0.37 -11.39 9.23
CA GLU A 39 0.98 -11.80 8.87
C GLU A 39 0.99 -13.03 7.98
N SER A 40 0.08 -13.96 8.24
CA SER A 40 -0.03 -15.15 7.40
C SER A 40 -0.47 -14.80 5.98
N ALA A 41 -1.42 -13.88 5.88
CA ALA A 41 -1.89 -13.43 4.59
C ALA A 41 -0.78 -12.72 3.82
N ILE A 42 0.00 -11.90 4.51
CA ILE A 42 1.13 -11.22 3.89
C ILE A 42 2.10 -12.22 3.30
N LYS A 43 2.45 -13.25 4.07
CA LYS A 43 3.38 -14.27 3.59
C LYS A 43 2.81 -15.01 2.40
N GLU A 44 1.54 -15.34 2.47
CA GLU A 44 0.90 -16.11 1.41
C GLU A 44 0.77 -15.32 0.12
N LEU A 45 0.37 -14.05 0.23
CA LEU A 45 0.06 -13.23 -0.95
C LEU A 45 1.30 -12.56 -1.55
N PHE A 46 2.25 -12.19 -0.72
CA PHE A 46 3.41 -11.41 -1.16
C PHE A 46 4.74 -12.14 -1.00
N ASP A 47 4.73 -13.25 -0.29
CA ASP A 47 5.96 -13.99 0.01
C ASP A 47 6.98 -13.13 0.73
N LEU A 48 6.49 -12.33 1.67
CA LEU A 48 7.31 -11.42 2.45
C LEU A 48 7.12 -11.70 3.93
N SER A 49 8.16 -11.42 4.72
CA SER A 49 8.00 -11.36 6.16
C SER A 49 7.19 -10.12 6.52
N ALA A 50 6.57 -10.14 7.70
CA ALA A 50 5.81 -8.97 8.14
C ALA A 50 6.69 -7.73 8.25
N PRO A 51 7.89 -7.78 8.85
CA PRO A 51 8.72 -6.58 8.92
C PRO A 51 9.06 -6.01 7.55
N ARG A 52 9.37 -6.88 6.58
CA ARG A 52 9.70 -6.39 5.25
C ARG A 52 8.49 -5.78 4.58
N TYR A 53 7.32 -6.41 4.74
CA TYR A 53 6.09 -5.87 4.18
C TYR A 53 5.81 -4.46 4.71
N TYR A 54 5.90 -4.30 6.04
CA TYR A 54 5.60 -3.00 6.63
C TYR A 54 6.62 -1.94 6.28
N GLN A 55 7.87 -2.34 6.04
CA GLN A 55 8.86 -1.41 5.55
C GLN A 55 8.45 -0.85 4.18
N LEU A 56 8.03 -1.76 3.29
CA LEU A 56 7.58 -1.36 1.96
C LEU A 56 6.30 -0.52 2.03
N LEU A 57 5.39 -0.90 2.91
CA LEU A 57 4.16 -0.14 3.08
C LEU A 57 4.45 1.26 3.58
N ASN A 58 5.33 1.40 4.55
CA ASN A 58 5.65 2.73 5.08
C ASN A 58 6.28 3.61 4.01
N ASP A 59 7.17 3.04 3.21
CA ASP A 59 7.75 3.80 2.10
C ASP A 59 6.67 4.25 1.12
N LEU A 60 5.74 3.35 0.84
CA LEU A 60 4.65 3.64 -0.08
C LEU A 60 3.74 4.74 0.45
N LEU A 61 3.44 4.70 1.75
CA LEU A 61 2.55 5.69 2.36
C LEU A 61 3.11 7.11 2.30
N ASP A 62 4.41 7.25 2.15
CA ASP A 62 5.04 8.56 2.09
C ASP A 62 5.06 9.13 0.67
N ARG A 63 4.61 8.36 -0.31
CA ARG A 63 4.64 8.81 -1.70
C ARG A 63 3.36 9.53 -2.06
N GLU A 64 3.53 10.61 -2.83
CA GLU A 64 2.39 11.37 -3.33
C GLU A 64 1.52 10.51 -4.25
N ASP A 65 2.16 9.63 -5.01
CA ASP A 65 1.42 8.77 -5.94
C ASP A 65 0.42 7.87 -5.22
N ALA A 66 0.81 7.37 -4.04
CA ALA A 66 -0.09 6.55 -3.25
C ALA A 66 -1.28 7.37 -2.76
N LEU A 67 -1.02 8.59 -2.32
CA LEU A 67 -2.08 9.47 -1.86
C LEU A 67 -3.06 9.78 -2.98
N LEU A 68 -2.55 10.00 -4.18
CA LEU A 68 -3.42 10.27 -5.33
C LEU A 68 -4.23 9.04 -5.71
N ALA A 69 -3.63 7.86 -5.62
CA ALA A 69 -4.31 6.63 -6.01
C ALA A 69 -5.41 6.23 -5.03
N SER A 70 -5.19 6.41 -3.74
CA SER A 70 -6.13 5.97 -2.71
C SER A 70 -6.14 6.95 -1.55
N PRO A 71 -6.67 8.15 -1.75
CA PRO A 71 -6.52 9.21 -0.76
C PRO A 71 -7.11 8.88 0.61
N MET A 72 -8.31 8.34 0.66
CA MET A 72 -8.94 8.03 1.94
C MET A 72 -8.18 6.95 2.70
N LEU A 73 -7.79 5.91 1.98
CA LEU A 73 -7.05 4.82 2.58
C LEU A 73 -5.69 5.29 3.09
N VAL A 74 -4.95 6.00 2.26
CA VAL A 74 -3.60 6.43 2.62
C VAL A 74 -3.65 7.40 3.80
N LYS A 75 -4.60 8.32 3.81
CA LYS A 75 -4.74 9.24 4.94
C LYS A 75 -5.03 8.50 6.24
N ARG A 76 -5.91 7.49 6.16
CA ARG A 76 -6.23 6.70 7.34
C ARG A 76 -5.00 5.94 7.84
N LEU A 77 -4.27 5.32 6.93
CA LEU A 77 -3.08 4.55 7.32
C LEU A 77 -1.99 5.45 7.88
N ARG A 78 -1.84 6.65 7.32
CA ARG A 78 -0.89 7.62 7.87
C ARG A 78 -1.27 8.02 9.30
N ARG A 79 -2.57 8.21 9.54
CA ARG A 79 -3.04 8.56 10.90
C ARG A 79 -2.76 7.43 11.87
N LEU A 80 -3.02 6.19 11.45
CA LEU A 80 -2.77 5.04 12.32
C LEU A 80 -1.30 4.89 12.63
N ARG A 81 -0.44 5.11 11.64
CA ARG A 81 1.00 5.07 11.85
C ARG A 81 1.43 6.15 12.83
N GLN A 82 0.91 7.35 12.66
CA GLN A 82 1.25 8.47 13.54
C GLN A 82 0.77 8.21 14.97
N ALA A 83 -0.41 7.66 15.11
CA ALA A 83 -0.94 7.35 16.44
C ALA A 83 -0.06 6.35 17.18
N ARG A 84 0.43 5.33 16.47
CA ARG A 84 1.31 4.35 17.09
C ARG A 84 2.64 4.97 17.49
N MET A 85 3.17 5.84 16.65
CA MET A 85 4.43 6.51 16.96
C MET A 85 4.27 7.46 18.12
N SER A 86 3.16 8.18 18.18
CA SER A 86 2.89 9.10 19.30
C SER A 86 2.72 8.34 20.60
N ALA A 87 2.00 7.24 20.56
CA ALA A 87 1.81 6.41 21.76
C ALA A 87 3.15 5.90 22.28
N ARG A 88 4.03 5.52 21.36
CA ARG A 88 5.35 5.04 21.75
C ARG A 88 6.19 6.17 22.33
N SER A 89 6.09 7.36 21.75
CA SER A 89 6.87 8.50 22.20
C SER A 89 6.39 9.07 23.53
N ALA A 90 5.13 8.88 23.83
CA ALA A 90 4.52 9.42 25.06
C ALA A 90 4.97 8.67 26.30
N ARG A 91 5.65 7.56 26.16
CA ARG A 91 6.11 6.77 27.31
C ARG A 91 7.44 7.26 27.89
#